data_234da172a76ec2c0d8bca86cb383b631
#
_entry.id   234da172a76ec2c0d8bca86cb383b631
#
_cell.length_a   1.000
_cell.length_b   1.000
_cell.length_c   1.000
_cell.angle_alpha   90.00
_cell.angle_beta   90.00
_cell.angle_gamma   90.00
#
_symmetry.space_group_name_H-M   'P 1'
#
loop_
_entity.id
_entity.type
_entity.pdbx_description
1 polymer ?
#
loop_
_entity_poly.entity_id
_entity_poly.type
_entity_poly.pdbx_seq_one_letter_code
_entity_poly.pdbx_strand_id
1 'polypeptide(L)'
;MPTIQCLDPHVADLIAAGEVVERPASVAKELLENALDAGASAVSVEVQHGGLTYLRITDNGCGIAPSQLPTAFLRHATSKLRRAEDLSAIGTLGFRGEALAAIAAVSRVDIFSRERGAEQGASLHLEGGAAGSVAEAGCPEGTTICVRDLFYNTPARMKFMKKDTAEGAAVTAVVTHLALSHPEVSVKLIRDGAEVLHTPGDGQLRSAIYAAMGRDFAMGLLPVSGCGGDIQVEGFVTKPLNGSGTRGRQLFFVNGRFVKSQLLAAALEEAYRNRLLKGKFPGCVLHITLPKNTVDVNVHPAKTVVKFQNVRAVFDAVHYTVKDLLTAGEAPAPKPAQQTFYQSMTVQEYKERQTPPTEKKPLGSYAARPAVHPDAPLPLHDSVQRPSPAPAPMERPAPTEKKEPAFVPAMKPEPAASAQKPVPTEESAPRRNTIDLPIQQTLADRPAPWRMVGEALDTYIICQDEAENLWLIDKHAAHERLRFNALKERQEPPMSQLLLQPLTVDLEADDYAAALSQLPLLEEFGFACEDFGAGTLLVRQIPSDIRPEDAAATVEELAEDLRLGRADPHGARDRLLQTMACKSAIKAGMHTSPAELRALVERVQSGEIQYCPHGRPVAVKLSRYEIEKMFKRV
;
A
#
# COMPACT_ATOMS: atom_id res chain seq x y z
N MET A 1 25.90 -8.77 -54.65
CA MET A 1 25.16 -7.99 -53.61
C MET A 1 23.85 -8.68 -53.37
N PRO A 2 23.36 -8.79 -52.14
CA PRO A 2 22.03 -9.35 -51.90
C PRO A 2 20.98 -8.42 -52.57
N THR A 3 20.08 -8.99 -53.33
CA THR A 3 18.98 -8.27 -54.00
C THR A 3 17.84 -8.08 -53.02
N ILE A 4 17.31 -6.87 -52.95
CA ILE A 4 16.10 -6.57 -52.18
C ILE A 4 14.89 -7.09 -52.95
N GLN A 5 14.08 -7.93 -52.27
CA GLN A 5 12.86 -8.50 -52.83
C GLN A 5 11.68 -8.27 -51.90
N CYS A 6 10.47 -8.13 -52.47
CA CYS A 6 9.26 -8.14 -51.65
C CYS A 6 9.06 -9.53 -51.05
N LEU A 7 8.74 -9.58 -49.75
CA LEU A 7 8.42 -10.84 -49.08
C LEU A 7 7.07 -11.39 -49.60
N ASP A 8 6.95 -12.68 -49.58
CA ASP A 8 5.66 -13.35 -49.72
C ASP A 8 4.68 -12.81 -48.65
N PRO A 9 3.42 -12.51 -48.99
CA PRO A 9 2.44 -11.99 -48.07
C PRO A 9 2.30 -12.81 -46.76
N HIS A 10 2.33 -14.13 -46.88
CA HIS A 10 2.25 -15.01 -45.71
C HIS A 10 3.47 -14.88 -44.80
N VAL A 11 4.68 -14.78 -45.37
CA VAL A 11 5.91 -14.53 -44.58
C VAL A 11 5.88 -13.17 -43.94
N ALA A 12 5.41 -12.14 -44.64
CA ALA A 12 5.24 -10.80 -44.10
C ALA A 12 4.23 -10.80 -42.93
N ASP A 13 3.17 -11.61 -43.03
CA ASP A 13 2.16 -11.78 -41.97
C ASP A 13 2.74 -12.45 -40.72
N LEU A 14 3.57 -13.49 -40.88
CA LEU A 14 4.24 -14.14 -39.76
C LEU A 14 5.25 -13.23 -39.06
N ILE A 15 5.97 -12.38 -39.79
CA ILE A 15 6.91 -11.41 -39.22
C ILE A 15 6.14 -10.36 -38.40
N ALA A 16 5.11 -9.74 -38.98
CA ALA A 16 4.32 -8.72 -38.29
C ALA A 16 3.51 -9.30 -37.13
N ALA A 17 2.98 -10.52 -37.26
CA ALA A 17 2.38 -11.26 -36.15
C ALA A 17 3.37 -11.40 -34.99
N GLY A 18 4.66 -11.52 -35.34
CA GLY A 18 5.76 -11.56 -34.37
C GLY A 18 5.90 -10.33 -33.46
N GLU A 19 5.56 -9.17 -33.94
CA GLU A 19 5.64 -7.92 -33.19
C GLU A 19 4.41 -7.67 -32.30
N VAL A 20 3.26 -8.23 -32.69
CA VAL A 20 1.99 -8.04 -31.98
C VAL A 20 1.70 -9.16 -30.97
N VAL A 21 1.95 -10.42 -31.38
CA VAL A 21 1.66 -11.62 -30.60
C VAL A 21 2.95 -12.25 -30.08
N GLU A 22 3.39 -11.83 -28.92
CA GLU A 22 4.62 -12.35 -28.28
C GLU A 22 4.34 -13.64 -27.48
N ARG A 23 3.18 -13.76 -26.86
CA ARG A 23 2.81 -14.81 -25.90
C ARG A 23 1.28 -14.90 -25.71
N PRO A 24 0.75 -15.97 -25.08
CA PRO A 24 -0.69 -16.09 -24.83
C PRO A 24 -1.33 -14.90 -24.12
N ALA A 25 -0.62 -14.29 -23.16
CA ALA A 25 -1.08 -13.09 -22.46
C ALA A 25 -1.29 -11.88 -23.38
N SER A 26 -0.51 -11.76 -24.49
CA SER A 26 -0.71 -10.71 -25.50
C SER A 26 -2.00 -10.94 -26.27
N VAL A 27 -2.28 -12.20 -26.64
CA VAL A 27 -3.55 -12.59 -27.30
C VAL A 27 -4.74 -12.28 -26.40
N ALA A 28 -4.69 -12.73 -25.14
CA ALA A 28 -5.74 -12.46 -24.15
C ALA A 28 -5.99 -10.96 -24.00
N LYS A 29 -4.93 -10.14 -23.92
CA LYS A 29 -5.04 -8.69 -23.79
C LYS A 29 -5.78 -8.05 -24.98
N GLU A 30 -5.35 -8.33 -26.20
CA GLU A 30 -5.96 -7.72 -27.39
C GLU A 30 -7.42 -8.15 -27.57
N LEU A 31 -7.76 -9.42 -27.30
CA LEU A 31 -9.14 -9.91 -27.39
C LEU A 31 -10.03 -9.30 -26.30
N LEU A 32 -9.51 -9.14 -25.08
CA LEU A 32 -10.20 -8.49 -23.98
C LEU A 32 -10.45 -6.99 -24.25
N GLU A 33 -9.43 -6.29 -24.77
CA GLU A 33 -9.58 -4.88 -25.18
C GLU A 33 -10.65 -4.74 -26.28
N ASN A 34 -10.75 -5.69 -27.18
CA ASN A 34 -11.80 -5.71 -28.21
C ASN A 34 -13.19 -5.94 -27.62
N ALA A 35 -13.33 -6.83 -26.63
CA ALA A 35 -14.59 -7.06 -25.94
C ALA A 35 -15.09 -5.81 -25.20
N LEU A 36 -14.18 -5.08 -24.53
CA LEU A 36 -14.51 -3.81 -23.89
C LEU A 36 -14.91 -2.73 -24.89
N ASP A 37 -14.16 -2.61 -25.99
CA ASP A 37 -14.46 -1.64 -27.06
C ASP A 37 -15.80 -1.97 -27.76
N ALA A 38 -16.25 -3.25 -27.73
CA ALA A 38 -17.58 -3.68 -28.19
C ALA A 38 -18.70 -3.40 -27.16
N GLY A 39 -18.39 -2.77 -26.02
CA GLY A 39 -19.35 -2.42 -24.98
C GLY A 39 -19.86 -3.64 -24.21
N ALA A 40 -19.03 -4.65 -24.00
CA ALA A 40 -19.39 -5.81 -23.20
C ALA A 40 -19.56 -5.44 -21.73
N SER A 41 -20.59 -5.94 -21.08
CA SER A 41 -20.83 -5.88 -19.64
C SER A 41 -20.42 -7.15 -18.91
N ALA A 42 -20.16 -8.23 -19.65
CA ALA A 42 -19.68 -9.50 -19.13
C ALA A 42 -18.70 -10.16 -20.10
N VAL A 43 -17.57 -10.63 -19.57
CA VAL A 43 -16.54 -11.32 -20.33
C VAL A 43 -16.11 -12.58 -19.60
N SER A 44 -16.06 -13.71 -20.34
CA SER A 44 -15.55 -14.99 -19.83
C SER A 44 -14.30 -15.40 -20.59
N VAL A 45 -13.26 -15.73 -19.84
CA VAL A 45 -11.97 -16.20 -20.36
C VAL A 45 -11.75 -17.63 -19.91
N GLU A 46 -11.45 -18.54 -20.84
CA GLU A 46 -11.07 -19.91 -20.54
C GLU A 46 -9.71 -20.22 -21.15
N VAL A 47 -8.82 -20.79 -20.34
CA VAL A 47 -7.42 -21.04 -20.72
C VAL A 47 -7.01 -22.44 -20.32
N GLN A 48 -6.35 -23.16 -21.23
CA GLN A 48 -5.75 -24.47 -20.95
C GLN A 48 -4.28 -24.46 -21.36
N HIS A 49 -3.45 -25.19 -20.60
CA HIS A 49 -2.01 -25.27 -20.84
C HIS A 49 -1.35 -23.91 -21.06
N GLY A 50 -1.64 -22.95 -20.16
CA GLY A 50 -1.09 -21.60 -20.24
C GLY A 50 -1.60 -20.75 -21.41
N GLY A 51 -2.59 -21.23 -22.19
CA GLY A 51 -3.14 -20.54 -23.35
C GLY A 51 -2.42 -20.86 -24.66
N LEU A 52 -1.52 -21.84 -24.66
CA LEU A 52 -0.84 -22.33 -25.90
C LEU A 52 -1.73 -23.27 -26.69
N THR A 53 -2.41 -24.19 -26.02
CA THR A 53 -3.30 -25.14 -26.69
C THR A 53 -4.71 -24.61 -26.85
N TYR A 54 -5.20 -23.83 -25.89
CA TYR A 54 -6.55 -23.32 -25.92
C TYR A 54 -6.68 -22.01 -25.12
N LEU A 55 -7.27 -21.01 -25.80
CA LEU A 55 -7.70 -19.74 -25.20
C LEU A 55 -9.04 -19.36 -25.81
N ARG A 56 -10.10 -19.27 -24.98
CA ARG A 56 -11.42 -18.83 -25.41
C ARG A 56 -11.79 -17.55 -24.66
N ILE A 57 -12.26 -16.56 -25.41
CA ILE A 57 -12.84 -15.34 -24.86
C ILE A 57 -14.25 -15.20 -25.41
N THR A 58 -15.21 -15.03 -24.51
CA THR A 58 -16.62 -14.81 -24.80
C THR A 58 -17.07 -13.51 -24.16
N ASP A 59 -17.67 -12.64 -24.95
CA ASP A 59 -18.25 -11.37 -24.52
C ASP A 59 -19.74 -11.27 -24.92
N ASN A 60 -20.46 -10.37 -24.28
CA ASN A 60 -21.83 -10.01 -24.59
C ASN A 60 -21.95 -8.61 -25.23
N GLY A 61 -20.92 -8.19 -25.97
CA GLY A 61 -20.85 -6.88 -26.64
C GLY A 61 -21.84 -6.76 -27.82
N CYS A 62 -21.56 -5.81 -28.69
CA CYS A 62 -22.45 -5.54 -29.86
C CYS A 62 -22.43 -6.65 -30.94
N GLY A 63 -21.46 -7.56 -30.90
CA GLY A 63 -21.27 -8.57 -31.95
C GLY A 63 -20.70 -8.02 -33.24
N ILE A 64 -20.54 -8.90 -34.23
CA ILE A 64 -20.03 -8.59 -35.58
C ILE A 64 -20.99 -9.17 -36.61
N ALA A 65 -21.41 -8.34 -37.58
CA ALA A 65 -22.27 -8.77 -38.66
C ALA A 65 -21.61 -9.86 -39.53
N PRO A 66 -22.36 -10.86 -40.03
CA PRO A 66 -21.82 -11.96 -40.84
C PRO A 66 -20.98 -11.48 -42.02
N SER A 67 -21.40 -10.39 -42.69
CA SER A 67 -20.70 -9.81 -43.84
C SER A 67 -19.35 -9.16 -43.48
N GLN A 68 -19.16 -8.80 -42.21
CA GLN A 68 -17.95 -8.14 -41.71
C GLN A 68 -16.94 -9.14 -41.07
N LEU A 69 -17.36 -10.39 -40.78
CA LEU A 69 -16.48 -11.37 -40.14
C LEU A 69 -15.16 -11.59 -40.89
N PRO A 70 -15.15 -11.82 -42.22
CA PRO A 70 -13.90 -11.97 -42.96
C PRO A 70 -13.04 -10.70 -42.94
N THR A 71 -13.68 -9.53 -43.03
CA THR A 71 -13.00 -8.24 -43.04
C THR A 71 -12.32 -7.95 -41.70
N ALA A 72 -12.88 -8.41 -40.57
CA ALA A 72 -12.31 -8.21 -39.24
C ALA A 72 -10.92 -8.86 -39.06
N PHE A 73 -10.59 -9.86 -39.89
CA PHE A 73 -9.28 -10.54 -39.89
C PHE A 73 -8.33 -10.03 -40.98
N LEU A 74 -8.69 -9.02 -41.74
CA LEU A 74 -7.78 -8.36 -42.68
C LEU A 74 -6.87 -7.37 -41.92
N ARG A 75 -5.66 -7.21 -42.42
CA ARG A 75 -4.74 -6.19 -41.92
C ARG A 75 -5.28 -4.78 -42.16
N HIS A 76 -5.03 -3.90 -41.22
CA HIS A 76 -5.46 -2.49 -41.26
C HIS A 76 -6.98 -2.30 -41.32
N ALA A 77 -7.75 -3.35 -41.03
CA ALA A 77 -9.20 -3.28 -40.88
C ALA A 77 -9.57 -2.89 -39.46
N THR A 78 -10.19 -1.73 -39.30
CA THR A 78 -10.63 -1.23 -37.99
C THR A 78 -11.91 -0.41 -38.13
N SER A 79 -12.82 -0.57 -37.17
CA SER A 79 -14.00 0.29 -37.00
C SER A 79 -13.74 1.52 -36.15
N LYS A 80 -12.54 1.62 -35.53
CA LYS A 80 -12.24 2.52 -34.41
C LYS A 80 -11.57 3.82 -34.84
N LEU A 81 -10.88 3.84 -36.00
CA LEU A 81 -10.21 5.01 -36.56
C LEU A 81 -10.64 5.20 -38.01
N ARG A 82 -10.95 6.43 -38.41
CA ARG A 82 -11.34 6.77 -39.79
C ARG A 82 -10.52 7.89 -40.40
N ARG A 83 -9.95 8.77 -39.56
CA ARG A 83 -9.20 9.96 -39.97
C ARG A 83 -7.86 10.06 -39.25
N ALA A 84 -6.92 10.78 -39.85
CA ALA A 84 -5.60 11.01 -39.24
C ALA A 84 -5.69 11.76 -37.91
N GLU A 85 -6.69 12.65 -37.76
CA GLU A 85 -6.91 13.44 -36.55
C GLU A 85 -7.29 12.53 -35.35
N ASP A 86 -7.95 11.39 -35.60
CA ASP A 86 -8.34 10.43 -34.56
C ASP A 86 -7.12 9.83 -33.83
N LEU A 87 -5.92 9.85 -34.46
CA LEU A 87 -4.67 9.41 -33.84
C LEU A 87 -4.19 10.30 -32.69
N SER A 88 -4.57 11.58 -32.71
CA SER A 88 -4.19 12.54 -31.66
C SER A 88 -5.02 12.43 -30.38
N ALA A 89 -6.20 11.75 -30.45
CA ALA A 89 -7.14 11.63 -29.33
C ALA A 89 -7.74 10.21 -29.24
N ILE A 90 -6.88 9.19 -29.20
CA ILE A 90 -7.29 7.78 -29.16
C ILE A 90 -8.17 7.53 -27.93
N GLY A 91 -9.47 7.26 -28.17
CA GLY A 91 -10.47 6.99 -27.14
C GLY A 91 -10.71 5.51 -26.87
N THR A 92 -10.25 4.64 -27.76
CA THR A 92 -10.44 3.17 -27.68
C THR A 92 -9.20 2.47 -27.17
N LEU A 93 -9.36 1.29 -26.57
CA LEU A 93 -8.24 0.49 -26.07
C LEU A 93 -7.44 -0.15 -27.23
N GLY A 94 -8.09 -0.64 -28.28
CA GLY A 94 -7.47 -1.10 -29.52
C GLY A 94 -7.66 -0.08 -30.65
N PHE A 95 -6.68 0.08 -31.56
CA PHE A 95 -6.79 1.04 -32.68
C PHE A 95 -6.06 0.63 -33.98
N ARG A 96 -5.10 -0.32 -33.93
CA ARG A 96 -4.20 -0.61 -35.05
C ARG A 96 -4.83 -1.44 -36.18
N GLY A 97 -5.92 -2.20 -35.91
CA GLY A 97 -6.55 -3.06 -36.91
C GLY A 97 -5.66 -4.23 -37.37
N GLU A 98 -4.74 -4.70 -36.53
CA GLU A 98 -3.76 -5.74 -36.86
C GLU A 98 -3.84 -6.97 -35.94
N ALA A 99 -4.44 -6.81 -34.74
CA ALA A 99 -4.38 -7.84 -33.71
C ALA A 99 -5.06 -9.15 -34.11
N LEU A 100 -6.27 -9.09 -34.65
CA LEU A 100 -7.00 -10.29 -35.08
C LEU A 100 -6.29 -11.01 -36.25
N ALA A 101 -5.80 -10.27 -37.25
CA ALA A 101 -5.03 -10.80 -38.36
C ALA A 101 -3.73 -11.47 -37.86
N ALA A 102 -3.02 -10.82 -36.92
CA ALA A 102 -1.79 -11.36 -36.35
C ALA A 102 -2.03 -12.63 -35.52
N ILE A 103 -3.11 -12.70 -34.75
CA ILE A 103 -3.50 -13.89 -33.98
C ILE A 103 -3.84 -15.04 -34.95
N ALA A 104 -4.66 -14.79 -35.95
CA ALA A 104 -5.05 -15.81 -36.95
C ALA A 104 -3.86 -16.35 -37.74
N ALA A 105 -2.86 -15.52 -38.09
CA ALA A 105 -1.67 -15.92 -38.81
C ALA A 105 -0.82 -16.95 -38.07
N VAL A 106 -0.85 -16.99 -36.73
CA VAL A 106 0.01 -17.88 -35.90
C VAL A 106 -0.78 -18.92 -35.10
N SER A 107 -2.07 -19.08 -35.36
CA SER A 107 -2.94 -20.00 -34.62
C SER A 107 -4.09 -20.53 -35.50
N ARG A 108 -4.91 -21.43 -34.94
CA ARG A 108 -6.22 -21.80 -35.43
C ARG A 108 -7.28 -21.05 -34.66
N VAL A 109 -8.13 -20.31 -35.37
CA VAL A 109 -9.14 -19.45 -34.75
C VAL A 109 -10.54 -19.87 -35.20
N ASP A 110 -11.43 -20.10 -34.25
CA ASP A 110 -12.86 -20.18 -34.49
C ASP A 110 -13.53 -18.97 -33.87
N ILE A 111 -14.26 -18.21 -34.67
CA ILE A 111 -15.08 -17.09 -34.18
C ILE A 111 -16.55 -17.41 -34.39
N PHE A 112 -17.34 -17.12 -33.37
CA PHE A 112 -18.79 -17.14 -33.38
C PHE A 112 -19.28 -15.77 -32.95
N SER A 113 -20.14 -15.15 -33.74
CA SER A 113 -20.63 -13.83 -33.40
C SER A 113 -22.08 -13.66 -33.84
N ARG A 114 -22.85 -12.99 -32.98
CA ARG A 114 -24.21 -12.56 -33.27
C ARG A 114 -24.36 -11.08 -32.92
N GLU A 115 -24.75 -10.28 -33.87
CA GLU A 115 -25.02 -8.87 -33.67
C GLU A 115 -26.24 -8.70 -32.76
N ARG A 116 -26.23 -7.68 -31.94
CA ARG A 116 -27.32 -7.43 -30.99
C ARG A 116 -28.64 -7.20 -31.74
N GLY A 117 -29.67 -7.97 -31.38
CA GLY A 117 -30.99 -7.95 -32.01
C GLY A 117 -31.09 -8.76 -33.31
N ALA A 118 -30.03 -9.40 -33.76
CA ALA A 118 -30.09 -10.32 -34.90
C ALA A 118 -30.67 -11.69 -34.48
N GLU A 119 -31.47 -12.31 -35.37
CA GLU A 119 -32.06 -13.63 -35.10
C GLU A 119 -31.02 -14.77 -35.18
N GLN A 120 -30.07 -14.63 -36.10
CA GLN A 120 -29.07 -15.65 -36.39
C GLN A 120 -27.66 -15.11 -36.19
N GLY A 121 -26.78 -15.95 -35.67
CA GLY A 121 -25.34 -15.70 -35.60
C GLY A 121 -24.59 -16.32 -36.76
N ALA A 122 -23.30 -16.03 -36.85
CA ALA A 122 -22.43 -16.59 -37.87
C ALA A 122 -21.14 -17.09 -37.21
N SER A 123 -20.49 -18.03 -37.88
CA SER A 123 -19.17 -18.56 -37.53
C SER A 123 -18.22 -18.46 -38.72
N LEU A 124 -16.92 -18.35 -38.39
CA LEU A 124 -15.83 -18.36 -39.35
C LEU A 124 -14.66 -19.12 -38.73
N HIS A 125 -14.09 -20.03 -39.48
CA HIS A 125 -12.87 -20.75 -39.12
C HIS A 125 -11.67 -20.18 -39.91
N LEU A 126 -10.54 -19.97 -39.21
CA LEU A 126 -9.29 -19.52 -39.81
C LEU A 126 -8.14 -20.46 -39.38
N GLU A 127 -7.26 -20.79 -40.29
CA GLU A 127 -6.03 -21.56 -40.02
C GLU A 127 -4.84 -20.87 -40.68
N GLY A 128 -3.84 -20.44 -39.86
CA GLY A 128 -2.64 -19.77 -40.35
C GLY A 128 -2.92 -18.52 -41.17
N GLY A 129 -4.00 -17.79 -40.86
CA GLY A 129 -4.45 -16.58 -41.56
C GLY A 129 -5.38 -16.87 -42.76
N ALA A 130 -5.50 -18.12 -43.21
CA ALA A 130 -6.44 -18.49 -44.29
C ALA A 130 -7.87 -18.60 -43.72
N ALA A 131 -8.78 -17.78 -44.22
CA ALA A 131 -10.18 -17.79 -43.80
C ALA A 131 -10.98 -18.84 -44.63
N GLY A 132 -11.81 -19.62 -43.92
CA GLY A 132 -12.82 -20.49 -44.53
C GLY A 132 -14.05 -19.70 -44.97
N SER A 133 -15.15 -20.42 -45.22
CA SER A 133 -16.45 -19.81 -45.53
C SER A 133 -17.19 -19.43 -44.26
N VAL A 134 -17.90 -18.30 -44.32
CA VAL A 134 -18.83 -17.91 -43.25
C VAL A 134 -20.01 -18.86 -43.25
N ALA A 135 -20.37 -19.42 -42.11
CA ALA A 135 -21.50 -20.31 -41.92
C ALA A 135 -22.45 -19.74 -40.88
N GLU A 136 -23.73 -20.07 -41.00
CA GLU A 136 -24.73 -19.75 -39.96
C GLU A 136 -24.41 -20.55 -38.69
N ALA A 137 -24.56 -19.91 -37.54
CA ALA A 137 -24.29 -20.53 -36.25
C ALA A 137 -25.28 -20.06 -35.18
N GLY A 138 -25.78 -21.00 -34.40
CA GLY A 138 -26.55 -20.70 -33.19
C GLY A 138 -25.60 -20.28 -32.06
N CYS A 139 -25.52 -19.00 -31.76
CA CYS A 139 -24.71 -18.48 -30.69
C CYS A 139 -25.43 -17.33 -29.92
N PRO A 140 -25.09 -17.05 -28.67
CA PRO A 140 -25.63 -15.90 -27.94
C PRO A 140 -25.19 -14.58 -28.58
N GLU A 141 -25.87 -13.47 -28.22
CA GLU A 141 -25.44 -12.13 -28.62
C GLU A 141 -24.03 -11.83 -28.08
N GLY A 142 -23.24 -11.10 -28.88
CA GLY A 142 -21.84 -10.84 -28.60
C GLY A 142 -20.89 -11.67 -29.45
N THR A 143 -19.66 -11.87 -28.98
CA THR A 143 -18.62 -12.57 -29.73
C THR A 143 -17.93 -13.62 -28.88
N THR A 144 -17.68 -14.78 -29.45
CA THR A 144 -16.83 -15.84 -28.89
C THR A 144 -15.67 -16.11 -29.84
N ILE A 145 -14.44 -15.96 -29.37
CA ILE A 145 -13.23 -16.28 -30.13
C ILE A 145 -12.49 -17.40 -29.40
N CYS A 146 -12.27 -18.52 -30.11
CA CYS A 146 -11.48 -19.65 -29.65
C CYS A 146 -10.16 -19.68 -30.43
N VAL A 147 -9.05 -19.49 -29.75
CA VAL A 147 -7.69 -19.60 -30.31
C VAL A 147 -7.11 -20.93 -29.86
N ARG A 148 -6.69 -21.75 -30.84
CA ARG A 148 -6.10 -23.06 -30.60
C ARG A 148 -4.71 -23.14 -31.21
N ASP A 149 -3.88 -23.98 -30.62
CA ASP A 149 -2.55 -24.34 -31.11
C ASP A 149 -1.70 -23.10 -31.46
N LEU A 150 -1.63 -22.16 -30.53
CA LEU A 150 -0.87 -20.90 -30.70
C LEU A 150 0.60 -21.22 -31.02
N PHE A 151 1.12 -20.61 -32.08
CA PHE A 151 2.48 -20.80 -32.61
C PHE A 151 2.76 -22.17 -33.24
N TYR A 152 1.74 -22.95 -33.65
CA TYR A 152 1.91 -24.26 -34.29
C TYR A 152 2.77 -24.17 -35.57
N ASN A 153 2.67 -23.07 -36.31
CA ASN A 153 3.42 -22.80 -37.54
C ASN A 153 4.68 -21.94 -37.35
N THR A 154 5.00 -21.57 -36.09
CA THR A 154 6.18 -20.78 -35.72
C THR A 154 7.01 -21.46 -34.61
N PRO A 155 7.66 -22.62 -34.92
CA PRO A 155 8.34 -23.45 -33.91
C PRO A 155 9.49 -22.74 -33.21
N ALA A 156 10.13 -21.77 -33.87
CA ALA A 156 11.16 -20.93 -33.24
C ALA A 156 10.59 -20.16 -32.06
N ARG A 157 9.37 -19.60 -32.17
CA ARG A 157 8.70 -18.84 -31.12
C ARG A 157 8.23 -19.75 -29.99
N MET A 158 7.72 -20.96 -30.32
CA MET A 158 7.32 -21.93 -29.29
C MET A 158 8.47 -22.26 -28.33
N LYS A 159 9.73 -22.29 -28.80
CA LYS A 159 10.92 -22.55 -27.97
C LYS A 159 11.19 -21.46 -26.91
N PHE A 160 10.70 -20.25 -27.11
CA PHE A 160 10.84 -19.15 -26.15
C PHE A 160 9.72 -19.09 -25.13
N MET A 161 8.68 -19.92 -25.27
CA MET A 161 7.60 -19.95 -24.28
C MET A 161 8.07 -20.54 -22.96
N LYS A 162 7.57 -19.96 -21.88
CA LYS A 162 7.82 -20.46 -20.53
C LYS A 162 6.95 -21.68 -20.25
N LYS A 163 7.09 -22.28 -19.06
CA LYS A 163 6.21 -23.36 -18.61
C LYS A 163 4.75 -22.90 -18.57
N ASP A 164 3.80 -23.80 -18.82
CA ASP A 164 2.36 -23.53 -18.84
C ASP A 164 1.86 -22.76 -17.62
N THR A 165 2.37 -23.11 -16.45
CA THR A 165 2.04 -22.41 -15.21
C THR A 165 2.45 -20.93 -15.22
N ALA A 166 3.58 -20.59 -15.83
CA ALA A 166 4.07 -19.22 -15.93
C ALA A 166 3.32 -18.42 -17.00
N GLU A 167 3.00 -19.06 -18.13
CA GLU A 167 2.16 -18.43 -19.17
C GLU A 167 0.73 -18.22 -18.66
N GLY A 168 0.14 -19.22 -17.99
CA GLY A 168 -1.17 -19.10 -17.36
C GLY A 168 -1.23 -17.99 -16.27
N ALA A 169 -0.16 -17.84 -15.48
CA ALA A 169 -0.06 -16.73 -14.52
C ALA A 169 0.01 -15.37 -15.21
N ALA A 170 0.68 -15.28 -16.38
CA ALA A 170 0.73 -14.05 -17.16
C ALA A 170 -0.64 -13.68 -17.75
N VAL A 171 -1.41 -14.68 -18.24
CA VAL A 171 -2.80 -14.46 -18.68
C VAL A 171 -3.67 -14.01 -17.50
N THR A 172 -3.57 -14.70 -16.35
CA THR A 172 -4.30 -14.31 -15.12
C THR A 172 -4.01 -12.85 -14.74
N ALA A 173 -2.75 -12.41 -14.81
CA ALA A 173 -2.40 -11.02 -14.50
C ALA A 173 -3.07 -10.01 -15.46
N VAL A 174 -3.11 -10.32 -16.77
CA VAL A 174 -3.80 -9.47 -17.76
C VAL A 174 -5.29 -9.37 -17.48
N VAL A 175 -5.94 -10.51 -17.21
CA VAL A 175 -7.38 -10.55 -16.88
C VAL A 175 -7.66 -9.78 -15.58
N THR A 176 -6.80 -9.94 -14.56
CA THR A 176 -6.90 -9.19 -13.28
C THR A 176 -6.76 -7.69 -13.52
N HIS A 177 -5.78 -7.25 -14.32
CA HIS A 177 -5.61 -5.83 -14.61
C HIS A 177 -6.82 -5.23 -15.32
N LEU A 178 -7.40 -5.98 -16.26
CA LEU A 178 -8.62 -5.55 -16.95
C LEU A 178 -9.82 -5.44 -16.00
N ALA A 179 -10.04 -6.46 -15.17
CA ALA A 179 -11.12 -6.46 -14.19
C ALA A 179 -11.01 -5.31 -13.17
N LEU A 180 -9.78 -4.92 -12.81
CA LEU A 180 -9.53 -3.78 -11.92
C LEU A 180 -9.62 -2.43 -12.64
N SER A 181 -9.36 -2.38 -13.95
CA SER A 181 -9.51 -1.14 -14.72
C SER A 181 -10.96 -0.84 -15.12
N HIS A 182 -11.81 -1.88 -15.18
CA HIS A 182 -13.22 -1.82 -15.58
C HIS A 182 -14.09 -2.56 -14.58
N PRO A 183 -14.30 -2.02 -13.36
CA PRO A 183 -15.09 -2.68 -12.32
C PRO A 183 -16.57 -2.82 -12.68
N GLU A 184 -17.05 -2.08 -13.69
CA GLU A 184 -18.40 -2.16 -14.25
C GLU A 184 -18.62 -3.39 -15.15
N VAL A 185 -17.55 -4.12 -15.49
CA VAL A 185 -17.61 -5.33 -16.31
C VAL A 185 -17.43 -6.57 -15.44
N SER A 186 -18.37 -7.52 -15.55
CA SER A 186 -18.22 -8.84 -14.93
C SER A 186 -17.18 -9.66 -15.70
N VAL A 187 -16.10 -10.04 -15.01
CA VAL A 187 -15.00 -10.80 -15.63
C VAL A 187 -14.85 -12.14 -14.93
N LYS A 188 -14.94 -13.22 -15.72
CA LYS A 188 -14.75 -14.59 -15.26
C LYS A 188 -13.52 -15.21 -15.92
N LEU A 189 -12.63 -15.81 -15.14
CA LEU A 189 -11.48 -16.56 -15.63
C LEU A 189 -11.53 -18.02 -15.16
N ILE A 190 -11.49 -18.94 -16.12
CA ILE A 190 -11.37 -20.37 -15.90
C ILE A 190 -10.01 -20.81 -16.43
N ARG A 191 -9.19 -21.42 -15.59
CA ARG A 191 -7.88 -21.94 -15.97
C ARG A 191 -7.78 -23.43 -15.66
N ASP A 192 -7.50 -24.23 -16.70
CA ASP A 192 -7.40 -25.69 -16.61
C ASP A 192 -8.62 -26.33 -15.91
N GLY A 193 -9.82 -25.81 -16.22
CA GLY A 193 -11.10 -26.28 -15.67
C GLY A 193 -11.49 -25.70 -14.30
N ALA A 194 -10.59 -24.98 -13.64
CA ALA A 194 -10.87 -24.33 -12.36
C ALA A 194 -11.18 -22.84 -12.52
N GLU A 195 -12.21 -22.34 -11.83
CA GLU A 195 -12.48 -20.91 -11.74
C GLU A 195 -11.45 -20.23 -10.84
N VAL A 196 -10.68 -19.29 -11.43
CA VAL A 196 -9.58 -18.58 -10.74
C VAL A 196 -9.96 -17.17 -10.33
N LEU A 197 -10.83 -16.52 -11.11
CA LEU A 197 -11.28 -15.16 -10.89
C LEU A 197 -12.75 -15.02 -11.31
N HIS A 198 -13.53 -14.31 -10.52
CA HIS A 198 -14.87 -13.86 -10.89
C HIS A 198 -15.20 -12.54 -10.22
N THR A 199 -15.28 -11.45 -11.00
CA THR A 199 -15.69 -10.13 -10.52
C THR A 199 -17.17 -9.88 -10.82
N PRO A 200 -17.91 -9.19 -9.94
CA PRO A 200 -19.36 -9.04 -10.07
C PRO A 200 -19.79 -8.10 -11.21
N GLY A 201 -18.95 -7.12 -11.61
CA GLY A 201 -19.33 -6.10 -12.59
C GLY A 201 -20.32 -5.05 -12.02
N ASP A 202 -20.23 -4.77 -10.73
CA ASP A 202 -21.12 -3.87 -9.99
C ASP A 202 -20.69 -2.39 -10.03
N GLY A 203 -19.65 -2.06 -10.79
CA GLY A 203 -19.05 -0.73 -10.86
C GLY A 203 -18.25 -0.34 -9.63
N GLN A 204 -18.11 -1.22 -8.63
CA GLN A 204 -17.37 -0.92 -7.41
C GLN A 204 -15.95 -1.50 -7.47
N LEU A 205 -14.96 -0.63 -7.56
CA LEU A 205 -13.56 -1.04 -7.56
C LEU A 205 -13.19 -1.90 -6.34
N ARG A 206 -13.78 -1.65 -5.18
CA ARG A 206 -13.53 -2.43 -3.97
C ARG A 206 -13.99 -3.89 -4.10
N SER A 207 -15.14 -4.13 -4.74
CA SER A 207 -15.63 -5.48 -5.02
C SER A 207 -14.72 -6.22 -6.00
N ALA A 208 -14.25 -5.53 -7.04
CA ALA A 208 -13.29 -6.08 -7.98
C ALA A 208 -11.95 -6.42 -7.31
N ILE A 209 -11.43 -5.54 -6.43
CA ILE A 209 -10.20 -5.81 -5.65
C ILE A 209 -10.39 -7.02 -4.73
N TYR A 210 -11.52 -7.12 -4.04
CA TYR A 210 -11.82 -8.26 -3.16
C TYR A 210 -11.79 -9.58 -3.93
N ALA A 211 -12.44 -9.62 -5.09
CA ALA A 211 -12.48 -10.82 -5.94
C ALA A 211 -11.12 -11.16 -6.55
N ALA A 212 -10.36 -10.16 -7.00
CA ALA A 212 -9.13 -10.36 -7.76
C ALA A 212 -7.87 -10.52 -6.90
N MET A 213 -7.81 -9.85 -5.74
CA MET A 213 -6.60 -9.79 -4.90
C MET A 213 -6.81 -10.40 -3.51
N GLY A 214 -8.02 -10.86 -3.20
CA GLY A 214 -8.37 -11.54 -1.97
C GLY A 214 -8.75 -10.60 -0.83
N ARG A 215 -9.40 -11.21 0.18
CA ARG A 215 -9.97 -10.53 1.36
C ARG A 215 -8.93 -9.73 2.15
N ASP A 216 -7.78 -10.33 2.44
CA ASP A 216 -6.79 -9.73 3.33
C ASP A 216 -6.21 -8.44 2.75
N PHE A 217 -5.97 -8.43 1.43
CA PHE A 217 -5.52 -7.23 0.74
C PHE A 217 -6.62 -6.16 0.74
N ALA A 218 -7.86 -6.51 0.37
CA ALA A 218 -8.98 -5.58 0.26
C ALA A 218 -9.34 -4.91 1.61
N MET A 219 -9.25 -5.65 2.73
CA MET A 219 -9.52 -5.13 4.09
C MET A 219 -8.40 -4.22 4.61
N GLY A 220 -7.20 -4.39 4.08
CA GLY A 220 -6.04 -3.56 4.41
C GLY A 220 -5.94 -2.25 3.64
N LEU A 221 -6.95 -1.88 2.83
CA LEU A 221 -6.93 -0.72 1.96
C LEU A 221 -7.66 0.49 2.56
N LEU A 222 -7.16 1.68 2.22
CA LEU A 222 -7.79 2.99 2.45
C LEU A 222 -8.26 3.55 1.10
N PRO A 223 -9.48 4.09 1.00
CA PRO A 223 -9.94 4.77 -0.20
C PRO A 223 -9.19 6.08 -0.35
N VAL A 224 -8.78 6.41 -1.56
CA VAL A 224 -8.11 7.66 -1.93
C VAL A 224 -8.84 8.33 -3.08
N SER A 225 -9.07 9.64 -2.98
CA SER A 225 -9.63 10.47 -4.02
C SER A 225 -9.09 11.89 -3.87
N GLY A 226 -8.60 12.46 -4.95
CA GLY A 226 -8.07 13.83 -4.99
C GLY A 226 -7.81 14.30 -6.39
N CYS A 227 -7.55 15.59 -6.53
CA CYS A 227 -7.23 16.21 -7.81
C CYS A 227 -6.03 17.15 -7.67
N GLY A 228 -5.16 17.14 -8.67
CA GLY A 228 -4.03 18.06 -8.82
C GLY A 228 -4.11 18.76 -10.19
N GLY A 229 -4.75 19.94 -10.25
CA GLY A 229 -5.07 20.59 -11.53
C GLY A 229 -6.06 19.74 -12.35
N ASP A 230 -5.69 19.42 -13.60
CA ASP A 230 -6.51 18.59 -14.50
C ASP A 230 -6.30 17.08 -14.31
N ILE A 231 -5.55 16.67 -13.27
CA ILE A 231 -5.24 15.26 -12.98
C ILE A 231 -6.08 14.81 -11.80
N GLN A 232 -6.93 13.82 -12.02
CA GLN A 232 -7.73 13.17 -10.99
C GLN A 232 -7.08 11.85 -10.58
N VAL A 233 -6.96 11.60 -9.27
CA VAL A 233 -6.39 10.38 -8.69
C VAL A 233 -7.42 9.76 -7.77
N GLU A 234 -7.86 8.55 -8.11
CA GLU A 234 -8.86 7.80 -7.35
C GLU A 234 -8.43 6.36 -7.15
N GLY A 235 -8.98 5.69 -6.14
CA GLY A 235 -8.76 4.27 -5.91
C GLY A 235 -8.48 3.91 -4.47
N PHE A 236 -7.50 3.02 -4.28
CA PHE A 236 -7.19 2.46 -2.97
C PHE A 236 -5.68 2.32 -2.77
N VAL A 237 -5.23 2.56 -1.53
CA VAL A 237 -3.83 2.37 -1.11
C VAL A 237 -3.79 1.57 0.19
N THR A 238 -2.72 0.81 0.44
CA THR A 238 -2.60 0.01 1.66
C THR A 238 -2.37 0.86 2.89
N LYS A 239 -2.91 0.43 4.04
CA LYS A 239 -2.51 0.99 5.33
C LYS A 239 -1.00 0.81 5.53
N PRO A 240 -0.32 1.71 6.23
CA PRO A 240 1.13 1.61 6.46
C PRO A 240 1.59 0.27 7.05
N LEU A 241 0.78 -0.36 7.91
CA LEU A 241 1.08 -1.68 8.49
C LEU A 241 1.06 -2.84 7.49
N ASN A 242 0.41 -2.66 6.33
CA ASN A 242 0.15 -3.73 5.36
C ASN A 242 1.11 -3.68 4.15
N GLY A 243 2.33 -3.17 4.35
CA GLY A 243 3.36 -3.12 3.30
C GLY A 243 3.76 -4.51 2.80
N SER A 244 3.97 -4.63 1.48
CA SER A 244 4.43 -5.85 0.79
C SER A 244 5.95 -5.92 0.70
N GLY A 245 6.54 -7.13 0.66
CA GLY A 245 7.97 -7.32 0.38
C GLY A 245 8.37 -7.01 -1.07
N THR A 246 7.41 -6.83 -1.98
CA THR A 246 7.66 -6.55 -3.41
C THR A 246 6.70 -5.47 -3.93
N ARG A 247 7.09 -4.84 -5.05
CA ARG A 247 6.25 -3.85 -5.78
C ARG A 247 5.12 -4.48 -6.61
N GLY A 248 4.95 -5.80 -6.59
CA GLY A 248 3.95 -6.50 -7.40
C GLY A 248 2.48 -6.14 -7.10
N ARG A 249 2.23 -5.44 -5.98
CA ARG A 249 0.91 -4.94 -5.59
C ARG A 249 0.72 -3.45 -5.87
N GLN A 250 1.59 -2.82 -6.64
CA GLN A 250 1.45 -1.44 -7.12
C GLN A 250 0.81 -1.47 -8.51
N LEU A 251 -0.49 -1.26 -8.57
CA LEU A 251 -1.27 -1.29 -9.81
C LEU A 251 -1.74 0.13 -10.14
N PHE A 252 -1.25 0.65 -11.26
CA PHE A 252 -1.59 1.99 -11.74
C PHE A 252 -2.36 1.89 -13.06
N PHE A 253 -3.44 2.64 -13.16
CA PHE A 253 -4.27 2.74 -14.35
C PHE A 253 -4.33 4.19 -14.80
N VAL A 254 -3.93 4.45 -16.04
CA VAL A 254 -3.95 5.78 -16.65
C VAL A 254 -4.99 5.79 -17.76
N ASN A 255 -6.03 6.61 -17.61
CA ASN A 255 -7.17 6.66 -18.53
C ASN A 255 -7.72 5.26 -18.86
N GLY A 256 -7.92 4.40 -17.84
CA GLY A 256 -8.41 3.02 -17.96
C GLY A 256 -7.39 1.99 -18.44
N ARG A 257 -6.11 2.35 -18.66
CA ARG A 257 -5.05 1.43 -19.10
C ARG A 257 -4.11 1.08 -17.97
N PHE A 258 -3.81 -0.20 -17.78
CA PHE A 258 -2.74 -0.62 -16.86
C PHE A 258 -1.38 -0.13 -17.33
N VAL A 259 -0.64 0.54 -16.44
CA VAL A 259 0.66 1.15 -16.74
C VAL A 259 1.70 0.75 -15.72
N LYS A 260 2.89 0.35 -16.21
CA LYS A 260 4.09 0.19 -15.39
C LYS A 260 4.90 1.47 -15.46
N SER A 261 4.91 2.25 -14.39
CA SER A 261 5.60 3.53 -14.33
C SER A 261 6.43 3.64 -13.04
N GLN A 262 7.75 3.80 -13.21
CA GLN A 262 8.64 4.08 -12.08
C GLN A 262 8.33 5.42 -11.42
N LEU A 263 7.86 6.40 -12.21
CA LEU A 263 7.45 7.70 -11.72
C LEU A 263 6.30 7.58 -10.71
N LEU A 264 5.24 6.83 -11.07
CA LEU A 264 4.06 6.65 -10.20
C LEU A 264 4.42 5.82 -8.96
N ALA A 265 5.29 4.81 -9.13
CA ALA A 265 5.80 4.03 -8.00
C ALA A 265 6.60 4.90 -7.03
N ALA A 266 7.49 5.76 -7.54
CA ALA A 266 8.26 6.69 -6.73
C ALA A 266 7.38 7.71 -6.01
N ALA A 267 6.37 8.28 -6.68
CA ALA A 267 5.42 9.22 -6.08
C ALA A 267 4.62 8.58 -4.92
N LEU A 268 4.17 7.33 -5.12
CA LEU A 268 3.50 6.55 -4.09
C LEU A 268 4.43 6.24 -2.92
N GLU A 269 5.63 5.72 -3.18
CA GLU A 269 6.61 5.34 -2.16
C GLU A 269 7.06 6.56 -1.35
N GLU A 270 7.24 7.72 -2.00
CA GLU A 270 7.56 8.98 -1.32
C GLU A 270 6.45 9.46 -0.38
N ALA A 271 5.18 9.28 -0.75
CA ALA A 271 4.05 9.60 0.14
C ALA A 271 4.04 8.72 1.42
N TYR A 272 4.61 7.52 1.34
CA TYR A 272 4.76 6.60 2.47
C TYR A 272 6.10 6.73 3.22
N ARG A 273 6.94 7.70 2.86
CA ARG A 273 8.24 7.91 3.51
C ARG A 273 8.05 7.98 5.04
N ASN A 274 8.87 7.25 5.78
CA ASN A 274 8.86 7.15 7.25
C ASN A 274 7.57 6.55 7.87
N ARG A 275 6.74 5.87 7.06
CA ARG A 275 5.50 5.22 7.50
C ARG A 275 5.46 3.72 7.24
N LEU A 276 6.39 3.20 6.44
CA LEU A 276 6.55 1.77 6.16
C LEU A 276 7.82 1.22 6.79
N LEU A 277 7.78 -0.05 7.13
CA LEU A 277 8.98 -0.78 7.58
C LEU A 277 10.03 -0.79 6.47
N LYS A 278 11.31 -0.70 6.82
CA LYS A 278 12.44 -0.82 5.89
C LYS A 278 12.31 -2.10 5.04
N GLY A 279 12.44 -1.98 3.73
CA GLY A 279 12.28 -3.10 2.78
C GLY A 279 10.84 -3.51 2.49
N LYS A 280 9.83 -2.74 2.94
CA LYS A 280 8.43 -2.91 2.54
C LYS A 280 7.99 -1.83 1.57
N PHE A 281 7.11 -2.20 0.65
CA PHE A 281 6.54 -1.33 -0.36
C PHE A 281 5.03 -1.17 -0.16
N PRO A 282 4.47 0.02 -0.37
CA PRO A 282 3.03 0.20 -0.33
C PRO A 282 2.38 -0.52 -1.51
N GLY A 283 1.21 -1.12 -1.31
CA GLY A 283 0.35 -1.59 -2.39
C GLY A 283 -0.68 -0.54 -2.75
N CYS A 284 -1.12 -0.54 -4.01
CA CYS A 284 -2.19 0.34 -4.46
C CYS A 284 -2.95 -0.24 -5.65
N VAL A 285 -4.16 0.26 -5.84
CA VAL A 285 -4.94 0.18 -7.07
C VAL A 285 -5.41 1.60 -7.35
N LEU A 286 -4.66 2.34 -8.20
CA LEU A 286 -4.89 3.76 -8.45
C LEU A 286 -5.30 4.00 -9.90
N HIS A 287 -6.39 4.71 -10.09
CA HIS A 287 -6.87 5.22 -11.36
C HIS A 287 -6.48 6.70 -11.47
N ILE A 288 -5.76 7.04 -12.53
CA ILE A 288 -5.26 8.38 -12.81
C ILE A 288 -5.90 8.83 -14.11
N THR A 289 -6.78 9.82 -14.01
CA THR A 289 -7.48 10.39 -15.16
C THR A 289 -6.89 11.75 -15.46
N LEU A 290 -6.46 11.93 -16.71
CA LEU A 290 -5.88 13.17 -17.18
C LEU A 290 -6.23 13.41 -18.67
N PRO A 291 -6.11 14.64 -19.20
CA PRO A 291 -6.43 14.95 -20.58
C PRO A 291 -5.64 14.07 -21.56
N LYS A 292 -6.32 13.46 -22.54
CA LYS A 292 -5.72 12.47 -23.45
C LYS A 292 -4.54 13.01 -24.25
N ASN A 293 -4.51 14.30 -24.55
CA ASN A 293 -3.43 14.99 -25.26
C ASN A 293 -2.16 15.21 -24.43
N THR A 294 -2.20 14.95 -23.10
CA THR A 294 -1.04 15.10 -22.19
C THR A 294 -0.27 13.80 -21.96
N VAL A 295 -0.75 12.68 -22.56
CA VAL A 295 -0.16 11.34 -22.41
C VAL A 295 0.07 10.71 -23.77
N ASP A 296 1.33 10.34 -24.04
CA ASP A 296 1.64 9.50 -25.19
C ASP A 296 1.62 8.02 -24.75
N VAL A 297 0.67 7.28 -25.30
CA VAL A 297 0.48 5.82 -25.07
C VAL A 297 1.13 4.96 -26.14
N ASN A 298 1.63 5.54 -27.23
CA ASN A 298 2.22 4.82 -28.37
C ASN A 298 3.75 4.67 -28.22
N VAL A 299 4.21 4.36 -27.02
CA VAL A 299 5.64 4.22 -26.70
C VAL A 299 6.13 2.78 -26.78
N HIS A 300 5.27 1.81 -26.50
CA HIS A 300 5.62 0.38 -26.46
C HIS A 300 4.51 -0.46 -27.10
N PRO A 301 4.84 -1.53 -27.85
CA PRO A 301 3.84 -2.40 -28.49
C PRO A 301 2.77 -2.89 -27.50
N ALA A 302 3.15 -3.33 -26.32
CA ALA A 302 2.22 -3.79 -25.28
C ALA A 302 1.47 -2.65 -24.57
N LYS A 303 1.71 -1.36 -24.91
CA LYS A 303 1.05 -0.18 -24.35
C LYS A 303 1.09 -0.08 -22.81
N THR A 304 2.04 -0.77 -22.15
CA THR A 304 2.19 -0.79 -20.69
C THR A 304 3.07 0.34 -20.17
N VAL A 305 3.75 1.07 -21.05
CA VAL A 305 4.61 2.22 -20.75
C VAL A 305 4.01 3.43 -21.43
N VAL A 306 3.86 4.51 -20.68
CA VAL A 306 3.36 5.80 -21.20
C VAL A 306 4.37 6.91 -20.90
N LYS A 307 4.36 7.96 -21.73
CA LYS A 307 5.10 9.19 -21.48
C LYS A 307 4.15 10.31 -21.12
N PHE A 308 4.42 10.99 -20.03
CA PHE A 308 3.66 12.15 -19.59
C PHE A 308 4.31 13.43 -20.10
N GLN A 309 3.52 14.36 -20.59
CA GLN A 309 4.01 15.68 -21.02
C GLN A 309 4.53 16.47 -19.81
N ASN A 310 3.81 16.45 -18.69
CA ASN A 310 4.21 17.10 -17.45
C ASN A 310 4.43 16.03 -16.34
N VAL A 311 5.67 15.53 -16.27
CA VAL A 311 6.11 14.50 -15.32
C VAL A 311 5.92 14.96 -13.88
N ARG A 312 6.24 16.23 -13.57
CA ARG A 312 6.16 16.78 -12.22
C ARG A 312 4.71 16.91 -11.74
N ALA A 313 3.81 17.41 -12.58
CA ALA A 313 2.40 17.52 -12.20
C ALA A 313 1.77 16.17 -11.88
N VAL A 314 2.11 15.11 -12.63
CA VAL A 314 1.63 13.74 -12.37
C VAL A 314 2.21 13.19 -11.07
N PHE A 315 3.50 13.40 -10.83
CA PHE A 315 4.15 13.01 -9.57
C PHE A 315 3.48 13.69 -8.38
N ASP A 316 3.37 15.02 -8.44
CA ASP A 316 2.81 15.85 -7.38
C ASP A 316 1.33 15.48 -7.09
N ALA A 317 0.53 15.25 -8.12
CA ALA A 317 -0.87 14.84 -7.97
C ALA A 317 -1.00 13.52 -7.18
N VAL A 318 -0.23 12.49 -7.53
CA VAL A 318 -0.25 11.20 -6.82
C VAL A 318 0.33 11.34 -5.42
N HIS A 319 1.49 12.00 -5.29
CA HIS A 319 2.18 12.16 -4.01
C HIS A 319 1.32 12.87 -2.98
N TYR A 320 0.79 14.07 -3.31
CA TYR A 320 0.04 14.87 -2.36
C TYR A 320 -1.32 14.24 -2.03
N THR A 321 -2.03 13.69 -3.03
CA THR A 321 -3.31 13.02 -2.78
C THR A 321 -3.17 11.86 -1.79
N VAL A 322 -2.12 11.04 -1.93
CA VAL A 322 -1.87 9.92 -1.01
C VAL A 322 -1.36 10.41 0.34
N LYS A 323 -0.46 11.40 0.35
CA LYS A 323 0.12 11.98 1.57
C LYS A 323 -0.95 12.64 2.44
N ASP A 324 -1.86 13.39 1.84
CA ASP A 324 -2.96 14.08 2.55
C ASP A 324 -3.90 13.07 3.21
N LEU A 325 -4.25 11.97 2.50
CA LEU A 325 -5.01 10.87 3.07
C LEU A 325 -4.32 10.25 4.29
N LEU A 326 -3.02 9.97 4.17
CA LEU A 326 -2.25 9.34 5.26
C LEU A 326 -2.07 10.28 6.44
N THR A 327 -2.01 11.61 6.19
CA THR A 327 -1.89 12.64 7.23
C THR A 327 -3.25 12.96 7.87
N ALA A 328 -4.36 12.92 7.12
CA ALA A 328 -5.70 13.10 7.67
C ALA A 328 -6.08 12.01 8.68
N GLY A 329 -5.56 10.79 8.51
CA GLY A 329 -5.67 9.71 9.50
C GLY A 329 -4.83 9.95 10.77
N GLU A 330 -3.87 10.87 10.70
CA GLU A 330 -3.04 11.37 11.80
C GLU A 330 -3.55 12.75 12.26
N ALA A 331 -4.88 12.99 12.30
CA ALA A 331 -5.42 14.29 12.66
C ALA A 331 -4.63 14.87 13.86
N PRO A 332 -3.99 16.03 13.74
CA PRO A 332 -3.31 16.63 14.87
C PRO A 332 -4.38 16.85 15.92
N ALA A 333 -4.20 16.27 17.11
CA ALA A 333 -4.91 16.74 18.28
C ALA A 333 -4.82 18.26 18.27
N PRO A 334 -5.93 19.01 18.46
CA PRO A 334 -5.90 20.46 18.44
C PRO A 334 -4.75 20.88 19.37
N LYS A 335 -3.75 21.60 18.82
CA LYS A 335 -2.62 22.10 19.61
C LYS A 335 -3.24 22.77 20.82
N PRO A 336 -2.95 22.31 22.05
CA PRO A 336 -3.42 23.03 23.21
C PRO A 336 -2.87 24.44 23.03
N ALA A 337 -3.76 25.44 23.01
CA ALA A 337 -3.35 26.83 22.98
C ALA A 337 -2.29 26.97 24.09
N GLN A 338 -1.07 27.33 23.71
CA GLN A 338 -0.02 27.61 24.66
C GLN A 338 -0.54 28.75 25.50
N GLN A 339 -1.19 28.39 26.60
CA GLN A 339 -1.38 29.34 27.69
C GLN A 339 0.02 29.61 28.22
N THR A 340 0.59 30.71 27.76
CA THR A 340 1.76 31.33 28.38
C THR A 340 1.39 31.67 29.81
N PHE A 341 1.65 30.72 30.71
CA PHE A 341 1.65 30.96 32.15
C PHE A 341 2.88 31.81 32.55
N TYR A 342 3.07 32.92 31.87
CA TYR A 342 3.86 34.01 32.40
C TYR A 342 2.87 35.04 32.95
N GLN A 343 2.30 34.74 34.13
CA GLN A 343 1.91 35.86 35.00
C GLN A 343 3.22 36.51 35.42
N SER A 344 3.46 37.71 34.90
CA SER A 344 4.49 38.59 35.37
C SER A 344 4.16 38.96 36.83
N MET A 345 4.66 38.17 37.77
CA MET A 345 4.61 38.50 39.18
C MET A 345 5.56 39.66 39.39
N THR A 346 5.05 40.75 39.96
CA THR A 346 5.87 41.90 40.39
C THR A 346 6.78 41.46 41.55
N VAL A 347 7.95 42.10 41.67
CA VAL A 347 8.94 41.81 42.71
C VAL A 347 8.34 41.91 44.13
N GLN A 348 7.26 42.67 44.30
CA GLN A 348 6.50 42.80 45.54
C GLN A 348 5.68 41.56 45.89
N GLU A 349 4.95 40.98 44.93
CA GLU A 349 4.17 39.73 45.11
C GLU A 349 5.06 38.50 45.37
N TYR A 350 6.29 38.48 44.83
CA TYR A 350 7.27 37.44 45.13
C TYR A 350 7.79 37.54 46.58
N LYS A 351 7.97 38.73 47.11
CA LYS A 351 8.40 38.95 48.50
C LYS A 351 7.33 38.61 49.54
N GLU A 352 6.06 38.85 49.25
CA GLU A 352 4.94 38.52 50.16
C GLU A 352 4.68 37.00 50.26
N ARG A 353 5.03 36.21 49.26
CA ARG A 353 4.92 34.74 49.31
C ARG A 353 6.08 34.03 50.03
N GLN A 354 7.16 34.72 50.36
CA GLN A 354 8.32 34.16 51.10
C GLN A 354 8.28 34.35 52.61
N THR A 355 7.25 34.97 53.18
CA THR A 355 7.10 35.04 54.63
C THR A 355 6.44 33.77 55.17
N PRO A 356 7.16 32.92 55.93
CA PRO A 356 6.58 31.73 56.53
C PRO A 356 5.65 32.11 57.69
N PRO A 357 4.48 31.46 57.84
CA PRO A 357 3.63 31.67 59.01
C PRO A 357 4.28 31.05 60.23
N THR A 358 4.51 31.90 61.23
CA THR A 358 5.02 31.55 62.56
C THR A 358 3.88 30.97 63.38
N GLU A 359 3.69 29.69 63.42
CA GLU A 359 2.96 29.01 64.50
C GLU A 359 3.67 27.75 64.94
N LYS A 360 4.27 27.79 66.11
CA LYS A 360 4.85 26.66 66.84
C LYS A 360 3.73 25.83 67.47
N LYS A 361 3.56 24.57 67.10
CA LYS A 361 2.89 23.54 67.90
C LYS A 361 3.91 22.56 68.44
N PRO A 362 3.79 22.08 69.69
CA PRO A 362 4.83 21.31 70.39
C PRO A 362 4.90 19.89 69.92
N LEU A 363 6.15 19.36 69.79
CA LEU A 363 6.51 18.02 69.43
C LEU A 363 6.11 17.01 70.53
N GLY A 364 5.24 16.05 70.23
CA GLY A 364 4.98 14.88 71.05
C GLY A 364 6.11 13.85 70.93
N SER A 365 6.57 13.36 72.03
CA SER A 365 7.65 12.37 72.20
C SER A 365 7.28 11.00 71.59
N TYR A 366 8.12 10.52 70.72
CA TYR A 366 8.08 9.10 70.28
C TYR A 366 9.11 8.27 71.08
N ALA A 367 8.61 7.27 71.81
CA ALA A 367 9.40 6.29 72.50
C ALA A 367 10.13 5.33 71.53
N ALA A 368 11.39 5.09 71.82
CA ALA A 368 12.27 4.18 71.07
C ALA A 368 11.84 2.71 71.22
N ARG A 369 11.81 1.97 70.14
CA ARG A 369 11.75 0.50 70.10
C ARG A 369 13.17 -0.08 69.98
N PRO A 370 13.48 -1.20 70.68
CA PRO A 370 14.84 -1.72 70.71
C PRO A 370 15.20 -2.55 69.47
N ALA A 371 16.49 -2.51 69.15
CA ALA A 371 17.15 -3.26 68.07
C ALA A 371 17.16 -4.76 68.38
N VAL A 372 16.91 -5.57 67.33
CA VAL A 372 17.11 -7.04 67.38
C VAL A 372 18.35 -7.37 66.55
N HIS A 373 19.30 -8.06 67.20
CA HIS A 373 20.54 -8.59 66.60
C HIS A 373 20.29 -9.80 65.67
N PRO A 374 21.12 -9.98 64.65
CA PRO A 374 21.10 -11.19 63.81
C PRO A 374 22.03 -12.26 64.42
N ASP A 375 21.53 -13.49 64.50
CA ASP A 375 22.34 -14.73 64.42
C ASP A 375 21.46 -15.96 64.72
N ALA A 376 21.28 -16.79 63.71
CA ALA A 376 21.20 -18.27 63.83
C ALA A 376 21.03 -18.93 62.44
N PRO A 377 21.62 -20.10 62.21
CA PRO A 377 21.94 -20.63 60.90
C PRO A 377 20.84 -21.53 60.31
N LEU A 378 20.84 -21.64 58.96
CA LEU A 378 19.98 -22.50 58.15
C LEU A 378 20.45 -23.96 58.18
N PRO A 379 19.57 -24.95 58.20
CA PRO A 379 19.93 -26.34 57.89
C PRO A 379 19.75 -26.65 56.40
N LEU A 380 20.76 -27.26 55.83
CA LEU A 380 20.80 -27.94 54.53
C LEU A 380 19.94 -29.22 54.56
N HIS A 381 19.14 -29.42 53.50
CA HIS A 381 18.71 -30.77 53.11
C HIS A 381 18.80 -30.94 51.58
N ASP A 382 19.72 -31.86 51.23
CA ASP A 382 19.82 -32.51 49.94
C ASP A 382 18.62 -33.41 49.67
N SER A 383 18.13 -33.41 48.42
CA SER A 383 17.87 -34.68 47.69
C SER A 383 17.46 -34.41 46.23
N VAL A 384 18.35 -34.84 45.39
CA VAL A 384 18.19 -35.00 43.94
C VAL A 384 17.27 -36.18 43.66
N GLN A 385 16.24 -36.04 42.84
CA GLN A 385 15.62 -37.12 42.09
C GLN A 385 15.32 -36.71 40.65
N ARG A 386 15.91 -37.46 39.71
CA ARG A 386 15.64 -37.45 38.28
C ARG A 386 14.32 -38.17 37.97
N PRO A 387 13.56 -37.73 36.97
CA PRO A 387 12.45 -38.51 36.42
C PRO A 387 12.87 -39.40 35.25
N SER A 388 12.30 -40.58 35.20
CA SER A 388 12.37 -41.62 34.17
C SER A 388 11.43 -41.38 32.98
N PRO A 389 11.55 -42.14 31.86
CA PRO A 389 11.15 -41.72 30.53
C PRO A 389 9.69 -42.06 30.15
N ALA A 390 9.22 -41.41 29.11
CA ALA A 390 7.88 -41.48 28.53
C ALA A 390 7.59 -42.80 27.79
N PRO A 391 6.33 -43.27 27.73
CA PRO A 391 5.88 -44.35 26.84
C PRO A 391 5.40 -43.87 25.47
N ALA A 392 5.53 -44.80 24.50
CA ALA A 392 5.27 -44.66 23.07
C ALA A 392 3.77 -44.48 22.66
N PRO A 393 3.47 -44.09 21.41
CA PRO A 393 2.14 -43.66 20.99
C PRO A 393 1.23 -44.83 20.59
N MET A 394 -0.04 -44.70 20.97
CA MET A 394 -1.13 -45.60 20.54
C MET A 394 -1.85 -45.08 19.29
N GLU A 395 -2.20 -46.05 18.46
CA GLU A 395 -2.88 -45.92 17.16
C GLU A 395 -4.30 -45.29 17.24
N ARG A 396 -4.65 -44.58 16.16
CA ARG A 396 -6.00 -44.02 15.91
C ARG A 396 -6.93 -45.08 15.34
N PRO A 397 -8.19 -45.15 15.74
CA PRO A 397 -9.24 -45.79 14.96
C PRO A 397 -9.92 -44.85 13.96
N ALA A 398 -10.35 -45.42 12.84
CA ALA A 398 -10.96 -44.78 11.69
C ALA A 398 -12.37 -44.21 11.95
N PRO A 399 -12.87 -43.28 11.11
CA PRO A 399 -14.14 -42.60 11.33
C PRO A 399 -15.33 -43.41 10.81
N THR A 400 -16.40 -43.45 11.60
CA THR A 400 -17.72 -43.94 11.22
C THR A 400 -18.57 -42.83 10.62
N GLU A 401 -19.15 -43.12 9.45
CA GLU A 401 -20.18 -42.33 8.77
C GLU A 401 -21.40 -42.08 9.65
N LYS A 402 -21.92 -40.87 9.61
CA LYS A 402 -23.30 -40.54 10.06
C LYS A 402 -24.02 -39.74 9.00
N LYS A 403 -25.18 -40.33 8.66
CA LYS A 403 -26.21 -39.91 7.71
C LYS A 403 -26.75 -38.51 7.98
N GLU A 404 -27.03 -37.79 6.88
CA GLU A 404 -27.84 -36.58 6.80
C GLU A 404 -29.27 -36.82 7.21
N PRO A 405 -29.99 -35.85 7.77
CA PRO A 405 -31.43 -35.76 7.68
C PRO A 405 -31.91 -34.63 6.76
N ALA A 406 -33.00 -34.95 6.10
CA ALA A 406 -33.66 -34.27 5.01
C ALA A 406 -34.17 -32.86 5.30
N PHE A 407 -34.15 -32.09 4.24
CA PHE A 407 -34.70 -30.75 4.04
C PHE A 407 -36.24 -30.74 4.08
N VAL A 408 -36.84 -29.80 4.82
CA VAL A 408 -38.26 -29.42 4.71
C VAL A 408 -38.36 -27.91 4.48
N PRO A 409 -39.06 -27.43 3.45
CA PRO A 409 -39.15 -25.99 3.15
C PRO A 409 -40.27 -25.31 3.93
N ALA A 410 -39.99 -24.17 4.55
CA ALA A 410 -41.01 -23.33 5.18
C ALA A 410 -41.34 -22.11 4.31
N MET A 411 -42.63 -21.84 4.28
CA MET A 411 -43.38 -20.87 3.49
C MET A 411 -43.04 -19.41 3.80
N LYS A 412 -43.18 -18.58 2.75
CA LYS A 412 -43.29 -17.11 2.80
C LYS A 412 -44.56 -16.65 3.50
N PRO A 413 -44.57 -15.45 4.03
CA PRO A 413 -45.75 -14.60 3.93
C PRO A 413 -45.50 -13.32 3.14
N GLU A 414 -46.48 -12.96 2.33
CA GLU A 414 -46.64 -11.77 1.52
C GLU A 414 -47.23 -10.58 2.32
N PRO A 415 -47.29 -9.37 1.74
CA PRO A 415 -47.15 -8.10 2.46
C PRO A 415 -48.51 -7.42 2.76
N ALA A 416 -48.52 -6.54 3.77
CA ALA A 416 -49.65 -5.66 4.06
C ALA A 416 -49.28 -4.17 3.86
N ALA A 417 -50.26 -3.46 3.37
CA ALA A 417 -50.29 -2.15 2.72
C ALA A 417 -49.99 -0.93 3.58
N SER A 418 -49.49 0.05 2.87
CA SER A 418 -49.66 1.52 2.92
C SER A 418 -50.37 2.17 4.11
N ALA A 419 -49.70 3.18 4.70
CA ALA A 419 -50.35 4.35 5.27
C ALA A 419 -49.51 5.63 5.06
N GLN A 420 -50.25 6.67 4.74
CA GLN A 420 -49.83 7.98 4.21
C GLN A 420 -49.19 8.88 5.27
N LYS A 421 -48.37 9.81 4.76
CA LYS A 421 -47.82 10.99 5.47
C LYS A 421 -48.92 11.98 5.86
N PRO A 422 -48.67 12.84 6.85
CA PRO A 422 -49.02 14.24 6.71
C PRO A 422 -47.83 15.19 6.81
N VAL A 423 -47.89 16.23 6.00
CA VAL A 423 -47.06 17.43 5.97
C VAL A 423 -47.48 18.35 7.11
N PRO A 424 -46.59 19.08 7.78
CA PRO A 424 -46.92 20.31 8.47
C PRO A 424 -46.31 21.55 7.81
N THR A 425 -47.14 22.51 7.80
CA THR A 425 -47.12 23.89 7.33
C THR A 425 -46.06 24.74 8.06
N GLU A 426 -45.47 25.66 7.33
CA GLU A 426 -44.65 26.77 7.85
C GLU A 426 -45.49 27.73 8.70
N GLU A 427 -44.94 28.11 9.85
CA GLU A 427 -45.33 29.31 10.57
C GLU A 427 -44.10 30.08 11.06
N SER A 428 -44.05 31.32 10.64
CA SER A 428 -43.01 32.32 10.91
C SER A 428 -43.15 32.96 12.27
N ALA A 429 -42.06 33.09 13.06
CA ALA A 429 -41.94 34.06 14.17
C ALA A 429 -40.49 34.30 14.61
N PRO A 430 -40.16 35.30 15.42
CA PRO A 430 -39.27 36.39 15.03
C PRO A 430 -37.83 36.24 15.53
N ARG A 431 -36.91 36.92 14.82
CA ARG A 431 -35.48 37.01 15.13
C ARG A 431 -35.25 37.63 16.52
N ARG A 432 -34.68 36.88 17.44
CA ARG A 432 -33.97 37.40 18.63
C ARG A 432 -32.46 37.34 18.35
N ASN A 433 -31.84 38.51 18.44
CA ASN A 433 -30.40 38.63 18.49
C ASN A 433 -29.90 37.97 19.78
N THR A 434 -29.24 36.85 19.68
CA THR A 434 -28.43 36.27 20.75
C THR A 434 -26.96 36.54 20.44
N ILE A 435 -26.33 37.20 21.37
CA ILE A 435 -24.89 37.40 21.40
C ILE A 435 -24.25 36.02 21.53
N ASP A 436 -23.42 35.62 20.56
CA ASP A 436 -22.60 34.40 20.62
C ASP A 436 -21.59 34.53 21.77
N LEU A 437 -21.90 33.88 22.87
CA LEU A 437 -20.92 33.54 23.90
C LEU A 437 -20.11 32.34 23.39
N PRO A 438 -18.78 32.35 23.57
CA PRO A 438 -17.95 31.20 23.14
C PRO A 438 -18.42 29.94 23.88
N ILE A 439 -18.71 28.90 23.10
CA ILE A 439 -19.08 27.56 23.58
C ILE A 439 -17.93 27.06 24.47
N GLN A 440 -18.17 27.00 25.79
CA GLN A 440 -17.29 26.27 26.69
C GLN A 440 -17.32 24.79 26.26
N GLN A 441 -16.20 24.32 25.70
CA GLN A 441 -15.99 22.90 25.47
C GLN A 441 -16.04 22.20 26.84
N THR A 442 -17.07 21.41 27.04
CA THR A 442 -17.23 20.57 28.22
C THR A 442 -16.09 19.55 28.28
N LEU A 443 -15.58 19.34 29.49
CA LEU A 443 -14.52 18.34 29.81
C LEU A 443 -14.88 16.88 29.40
N ALA A 444 -16.06 16.64 28.82
CA ALA A 444 -16.58 15.34 28.43
C ALA A 444 -16.00 14.76 27.12
N ASP A 445 -15.25 15.54 26.31
CA ASP A 445 -14.75 15.10 25.00
C ASP A 445 -13.28 14.61 25.00
N ARG A 446 -12.63 14.48 26.14
CA ARG A 446 -11.32 13.84 26.20
C ARG A 446 -11.50 12.36 26.48
N PRO A 447 -10.97 11.46 25.61
CA PRO A 447 -10.94 10.04 25.93
C PRO A 447 -10.23 9.85 27.26
N ALA A 448 -10.80 9.02 28.14
CA ALA A 448 -10.19 8.77 29.44
C ALA A 448 -8.76 8.24 29.25
N PRO A 449 -7.82 8.65 30.13
CA PRO A 449 -6.42 8.27 30.03
C PRO A 449 -6.27 6.75 30.15
N TRP A 450 -5.47 6.16 29.26
CA TRP A 450 -5.15 4.74 29.35
C TRP A 450 -4.52 4.40 30.70
N ARG A 451 -5.03 3.37 31.32
CA ARG A 451 -4.48 2.90 32.58
C ARG A 451 -3.17 2.14 32.32
N MET A 452 -2.04 2.68 32.76
CA MET A 452 -0.77 1.98 32.73
C MET A 452 -0.80 0.83 33.74
N VAL A 453 -0.64 -0.42 33.24
CA VAL A 453 -0.65 -1.64 34.05
C VAL A 453 0.75 -1.95 34.56
N GLY A 454 1.78 -1.70 33.75
CA GLY A 454 3.17 -1.97 34.10
C GLY A 454 4.11 -1.89 32.89
N GLU A 455 5.34 -2.30 33.11
CA GLU A 455 6.38 -2.43 32.09
C GLU A 455 6.82 -3.89 31.97
N ALA A 456 7.06 -4.37 30.77
CA ALA A 456 7.56 -5.71 30.49
C ALA A 456 8.86 -5.63 29.71
N LEU A 457 9.82 -6.52 30.07
CA LEU A 457 11.12 -6.68 29.42
C LEU A 457 11.93 -5.36 29.36
N ASP A 458 11.71 -4.45 30.29
CA ASP A 458 12.31 -3.09 30.30
C ASP A 458 12.23 -2.37 28.93
N THR A 459 11.25 -2.74 28.10
CA THR A 459 11.11 -2.30 26.71
C THR A 459 9.68 -1.90 26.37
N TYR A 460 8.68 -2.62 26.91
CA TYR A 460 7.29 -2.44 26.56
C TYR A 460 6.46 -1.91 27.71
N ILE A 461 5.71 -0.83 27.48
CA ILE A 461 4.71 -0.33 28.41
C ILE A 461 3.40 -1.04 28.13
N ILE A 462 2.77 -1.58 29.17
CA ILE A 462 1.46 -2.25 29.07
C ILE A 462 0.40 -1.29 29.59
N CYS A 463 -0.57 -0.97 28.74
CA CYS A 463 -1.70 -0.11 29.07
C CYS A 463 -3.02 -0.83 28.80
N GLN A 464 -4.08 -0.40 29.47
CA GLN A 464 -5.45 -0.85 29.28
C GLN A 464 -6.34 0.36 28.95
N ASP A 465 -7.17 0.25 27.91
CA ASP A 465 -8.18 1.25 27.57
C ASP A 465 -9.54 0.98 28.28
N GLU A 466 -10.49 1.90 28.15
CA GLU A 466 -11.83 1.76 28.75
C GLU A 466 -12.64 0.58 28.18
N ALA A 467 -12.34 0.15 26.94
CA ALA A 467 -12.98 -0.99 26.30
C ALA A 467 -12.31 -2.32 26.68
N GLU A 468 -11.49 -2.34 27.73
CA GLU A 468 -10.74 -3.50 28.23
C GLU A 468 -9.76 -4.12 27.19
N ASN A 469 -9.32 -3.36 26.19
CA ASN A 469 -8.24 -3.82 25.31
C ASN A 469 -6.88 -3.54 25.95
N LEU A 470 -5.90 -4.44 25.68
CA LEU A 470 -4.51 -4.21 26.06
C LEU A 470 -3.78 -3.49 24.93
N TRP A 471 -2.94 -2.56 25.31
CA TRP A 471 -2.02 -1.86 24.45
C TRP A 471 -0.59 -2.14 24.89
N LEU A 472 0.24 -2.62 23.97
CA LEU A 472 1.67 -2.80 24.15
C LEU A 472 2.37 -1.69 23.41
N ILE A 473 3.08 -0.80 24.14
CA ILE A 473 3.79 0.36 23.59
C ILE A 473 5.29 0.09 23.68
N ASP A 474 6.00 0.14 22.56
CA ASP A 474 7.46 0.10 22.52
C ASP A 474 8.01 1.46 22.93
N LYS A 475 8.59 1.55 24.14
CA LYS A 475 9.10 2.82 24.69
C LYS A 475 10.26 3.40 23.89
N HIS A 476 11.10 2.53 23.29
CA HIS A 476 12.20 2.95 22.45
C HIS A 476 11.69 3.57 21.14
N ALA A 477 10.81 2.86 20.44
CA ALA A 477 10.19 3.34 19.20
C ALA A 477 9.39 4.64 19.39
N ALA A 478 8.68 4.76 20.53
CA ALA A 478 7.96 5.98 20.90
C ALA A 478 8.90 7.16 21.12
N HIS A 479 9.97 6.93 21.87
CA HIS A 479 10.93 7.98 22.19
C HIS A 479 11.76 8.42 20.98
N GLU A 480 12.13 7.47 20.07
CA GLU A 480 12.72 7.81 18.76
C GLU A 480 11.86 8.78 17.96
N ARG A 481 10.57 8.51 17.84
CA ARG A 481 9.65 9.40 17.10
C ARG A 481 9.54 10.76 17.76
N LEU A 482 9.46 10.79 19.07
CA LEU A 482 9.40 12.02 19.82
C LEU A 482 10.63 12.90 19.61
N ARG A 483 11.82 12.28 19.66
CA ARG A 483 13.10 12.96 19.36
C ARG A 483 13.17 13.42 17.92
N PHE A 484 12.76 12.59 16.96
CA PHE A 484 12.72 12.95 15.55
C PHE A 484 11.82 14.16 15.29
N ASN A 485 10.61 14.18 15.85
CA ASN A 485 9.70 15.32 15.71
C ASN A 485 10.30 16.58 16.33
N ALA A 486 10.88 16.47 17.53
CA ALA A 486 11.54 17.59 18.19
C ALA A 486 12.73 18.14 17.39
N LEU A 487 13.56 17.27 16.81
CA LEU A 487 14.68 17.68 15.96
C LEU A 487 14.20 18.32 14.65
N LYS A 488 13.10 17.82 14.08
CA LYS A 488 12.53 18.36 12.84
C LYS A 488 11.87 19.72 13.00
N GLU A 489 11.26 19.97 14.17
CA GLU A 489 10.61 21.26 14.49
C GLU A 489 11.60 22.32 15.00
N ARG A 490 12.83 21.92 15.32
CA ARG A 490 13.86 22.81 15.85
C ARG A 490 14.33 23.79 14.78
N GLN A 491 14.32 25.07 15.09
CA GLN A 491 14.83 26.15 14.24
C GLN A 491 16.28 26.53 14.57
N GLU A 492 16.76 26.20 15.76
CA GLU A 492 18.11 26.48 16.24
C GLU A 492 18.97 25.21 16.26
N PRO A 493 20.29 25.30 16.05
CA PRO A 493 21.20 24.16 16.17
C PRO A 493 21.12 23.55 17.57
N PRO A 494 21.34 22.24 17.71
CA PRO A 494 21.32 21.58 19.02
C PRO A 494 22.43 22.11 19.91
N MET A 495 22.19 22.13 21.22
CA MET A 495 23.25 22.38 22.20
C MET A 495 24.35 21.36 22.00
N SER A 496 25.59 21.83 21.87
CA SER A 496 26.75 20.98 21.63
C SER A 496 27.69 20.99 22.82
N GLN A 497 28.42 19.90 23.01
CA GLN A 497 29.44 19.76 24.05
C GLN A 497 30.81 19.57 23.39
N LEU A 498 31.81 20.29 23.90
CA LEU A 498 33.20 20.10 23.52
C LEU A 498 33.74 18.78 24.10
N LEU A 499 34.38 17.99 23.26
CA LEU A 499 35.10 16.79 23.72
C LEU A 499 36.41 17.20 24.38
N LEU A 500 36.70 16.68 25.57
CA LEU A 500 37.98 16.90 26.27
C LEU A 500 39.18 16.42 25.47
N GLN A 501 38.99 15.31 24.74
CA GLN A 501 39.92 14.83 23.72
C GLN A 501 39.17 14.77 22.39
N PRO A 502 39.69 15.44 21.33
CA PRO A 502 39.14 15.27 20.00
C PRO A 502 39.15 13.79 19.59
N LEU A 503 38.10 13.36 18.91
CA LEU A 503 37.93 11.99 18.46
C LEU A 503 38.33 11.89 16.99
N THR A 504 39.13 10.91 16.63
CA THR A 504 39.42 10.58 15.22
C THR A 504 38.51 9.49 14.75
N VAL A 505 37.89 9.67 13.57
CA VAL A 505 36.97 8.71 12.94
C VAL A 505 37.53 8.39 11.55
N ASP A 506 37.90 7.13 11.34
CA ASP A 506 38.40 6.63 10.05
C ASP A 506 37.20 6.20 9.18
N LEU A 507 37.11 6.76 7.98
CA LEU A 507 35.98 6.53 7.06
C LEU A 507 36.48 5.87 5.78
N GLU A 508 35.61 5.11 5.11
CA GLU A 508 35.87 4.66 3.75
C GLU A 508 35.95 5.86 2.78
N ALA A 509 36.71 5.72 1.68
CA ALA A 509 37.02 6.83 0.77
C ALA A 509 35.75 7.57 0.26
N ASP A 510 34.67 6.83 -0.03
CA ASP A 510 33.42 7.41 -0.53
C ASP A 510 32.62 8.12 0.57
N ASP A 511 32.62 7.59 1.79
CA ASP A 511 31.95 8.17 2.96
C ASP A 511 32.70 9.42 3.44
N TYR A 512 34.03 9.36 3.46
CA TYR A 512 34.90 10.51 3.75
C TYR A 512 34.66 11.66 2.78
N ALA A 513 34.67 11.38 1.46
CA ALA A 513 34.39 12.40 0.46
C ALA A 513 32.95 12.96 0.55
N ALA A 514 32.00 12.16 1.00
CA ALA A 514 30.65 12.62 1.24
C ALA A 514 30.57 13.54 2.47
N ALA A 515 31.19 13.16 3.58
CA ALA A 515 31.21 13.92 4.81
C ALA A 515 31.94 15.28 4.61
N LEU A 516 33.13 15.29 3.95
CA LEU A 516 33.84 16.54 3.66
C LEU A 516 33.01 17.51 2.80
N SER A 517 32.25 17.02 1.85
CA SER A 517 31.39 17.87 1.00
C SER A 517 30.22 18.51 1.76
N GLN A 518 29.90 18.02 2.96
CA GLN A 518 28.70 18.38 3.76
C GLN A 518 29.07 18.74 5.21
N LEU A 519 30.32 19.17 5.50
CA LEU A 519 30.70 19.63 6.83
C LEU A 519 29.78 20.71 7.42
N PRO A 520 29.29 21.72 6.65
CA PRO A 520 28.32 22.69 7.17
C PRO A 520 27.00 22.07 7.65
N LEU A 521 26.56 20.97 7.01
CA LEU A 521 25.38 20.26 7.42
C LEU A 521 25.61 19.48 8.72
N LEU A 522 26.78 18.88 8.90
CA LEU A 522 27.15 18.24 10.17
C LEU A 522 27.23 19.26 11.31
N GLU A 523 27.74 20.47 11.03
CA GLU A 523 27.78 21.57 12.00
C GLU A 523 26.37 22.04 12.40
N GLU A 524 25.43 22.10 11.46
CA GLU A 524 24.01 22.40 11.73
C GLU A 524 23.40 21.36 12.70
N PHE A 525 23.86 20.12 12.66
CA PHE A 525 23.47 19.05 13.58
C PHE A 525 24.29 19.01 14.87
N GLY A 526 25.22 19.95 15.07
CA GLY A 526 26.00 20.13 16.29
C GLY A 526 27.29 19.33 16.35
N PHE A 527 27.77 18.78 15.23
CA PHE A 527 29.07 18.14 15.12
C PHE A 527 30.09 19.12 14.53
N ALA A 528 31.14 19.48 15.29
CA ALA A 528 32.26 20.18 14.73
C ALA A 528 33.29 19.16 14.25
N CYS A 529 33.34 18.93 12.95
CA CYS A 529 34.24 18.01 12.28
C CYS A 529 35.24 18.77 11.41
N GLU A 530 36.50 18.34 11.43
CA GLU A 530 37.59 18.88 10.64
C GLU A 530 38.25 17.78 9.81
N ASP A 531 38.80 18.14 8.64
CA ASP A 531 39.64 17.26 7.84
C ASP A 531 40.97 17.00 8.54
N PHE A 532 41.26 15.74 8.87
CA PHE A 532 42.55 15.33 9.46
C PHE A 532 43.45 14.67 8.42
N GLY A 533 42.96 14.43 7.19
CA GLY A 533 43.68 13.79 6.10
C GLY A 533 43.60 12.26 6.14
N ALA A 534 44.04 11.63 5.04
CA ALA A 534 44.15 10.18 4.89
C ALA A 534 42.85 9.37 5.20
N GLY A 535 41.68 9.94 4.94
CA GLY A 535 40.39 9.26 5.19
C GLY A 535 39.85 9.42 6.62
N THR A 536 40.50 10.27 7.44
CA THR A 536 40.15 10.47 8.86
C THR A 536 39.51 11.84 9.09
N LEU A 537 38.39 11.89 9.82
CA LEU A 537 37.77 13.11 10.35
C LEU A 537 38.15 13.32 11.83
N LEU A 538 38.46 14.55 12.20
CA LEU A 538 38.66 14.96 13.59
C LEU A 538 37.39 15.60 14.14
N VAL A 539 36.77 15.00 15.14
CA VAL A 539 35.55 15.49 15.78
C VAL A 539 35.90 16.18 17.09
N ARG A 540 35.62 17.48 17.18
CA ARG A 540 35.92 18.32 18.38
C ARG A 540 34.67 18.54 19.26
N GLN A 541 33.52 18.54 18.64
CA GLN A 541 32.27 18.88 19.28
C GLN A 541 31.15 17.93 18.83
N ILE A 542 30.29 17.53 19.75
CA ILE A 542 29.15 16.66 19.48
C ILE A 542 27.89 17.23 20.12
N PRO A 543 26.68 16.89 19.64
CA PRO A 543 25.43 17.26 20.29
C PRO A 543 25.39 16.77 21.75
N SER A 544 24.85 17.58 22.66
CA SER A 544 24.73 17.22 24.08
C SER A 544 23.86 15.96 24.33
N ASP A 545 23.01 15.62 23.37
CA ASP A 545 22.09 14.48 23.41
C ASP A 545 22.82 13.15 23.03
N ILE A 546 24.05 13.21 22.52
CA ILE A 546 24.86 12.05 22.12
C ILE A 546 25.96 11.84 23.13
N ARG A 547 26.13 10.59 23.56
CA ARG A 547 27.18 10.24 24.50
C ARG A 547 28.55 10.18 23.77
N PRO A 548 29.63 10.61 24.41
CA PRO A 548 30.97 10.57 23.80
C PRO A 548 31.38 9.19 23.27
N GLU A 549 30.96 8.13 23.95
CA GLU A 549 31.20 6.74 23.59
C GLU A 549 30.50 6.30 22.29
N ASP A 550 29.35 6.92 21.96
CA ASP A 550 28.57 6.62 20.74
C ASP A 550 28.96 7.57 19.58
N ALA A 551 29.82 8.55 19.79
CA ALA A 551 30.10 9.65 18.85
C ALA A 551 30.76 9.14 17.55
N ALA A 552 31.79 8.27 17.65
CA ALA A 552 32.47 7.72 16.47
C ALA A 552 31.51 6.96 15.56
N ALA A 553 30.79 5.98 16.12
CA ALA A 553 29.80 5.20 15.38
C ALA A 553 28.65 6.05 14.81
N THR A 554 28.32 7.18 15.46
CA THR A 554 27.33 8.11 14.93
C THR A 554 27.84 8.85 13.71
N VAL A 555 29.09 9.35 13.75
CA VAL A 555 29.71 10.06 12.61
C VAL A 555 29.90 9.12 11.41
N GLU A 556 30.31 7.87 11.63
CA GLU A 556 30.39 6.84 10.58
C GLU A 556 29.04 6.64 9.89
N GLU A 557 27.96 6.45 10.66
CA GLU A 557 26.59 6.24 10.13
C GLU A 557 26.06 7.49 9.41
N LEU A 558 26.36 8.70 9.93
CA LEU A 558 26.01 9.96 9.27
C LEU A 558 26.76 10.12 7.94
N ALA A 559 28.03 9.73 7.85
CA ALA A 559 28.81 9.78 6.62
C ALA A 559 28.24 8.81 5.55
N GLU A 560 27.83 7.60 5.95
CA GLU A 560 27.13 6.66 5.08
C GLU A 560 25.81 7.24 4.58
N ASP A 561 25.01 7.83 5.46
CA ASP A 561 23.74 8.46 5.11
C ASP A 561 23.92 9.63 4.13
N LEU A 562 24.98 10.41 4.28
CA LEU A 562 25.33 11.49 3.35
C LEU A 562 25.74 10.93 1.98
N ARG A 563 26.50 9.84 1.91
CA ARG A 563 26.84 9.16 0.66
C ARG A 563 25.60 8.67 -0.08
N LEU A 564 24.69 8.01 0.64
CA LEU A 564 23.43 7.50 0.09
C LEU A 564 22.48 8.64 -0.31
N GLY A 565 22.63 9.82 0.28
CA GLY A 565 21.80 11.00 0.07
C GLY A 565 22.24 11.94 -1.04
N ARG A 566 23.38 11.70 -1.71
CA ARG A 566 23.91 12.60 -2.77
C ARG A 566 22.93 12.92 -3.89
N ALA A 567 22.01 12.02 -4.19
CA ALA A 567 20.99 12.19 -5.23
C ALA A 567 19.71 12.91 -4.74
N ASP A 568 19.52 13.08 -3.41
CA ASP A 568 18.33 13.67 -2.78
C ASP A 568 18.70 14.43 -1.50
N PRO A 569 18.95 15.75 -1.58
CA PRO A 569 19.36 16.56 -0.42
C PRO A 569 18.32 16.60 0.71
N HIS A 570 17.02 16.62 0.38
CA HIS A 570 15.96 16.61 1.40
C HIS A 570 15.87 15.26 2.11
N GLY A 571 16.05 14.16 1.37
CA GLY A 571 16.12 12.82 1.95
C GLY A 571 17.38 12.58 2.78
N ALA A 572 18.49 13.23 2.44
CA ALA A 572 19.71 13.20 3.25
C ALA A 572 19.45 13.77 4.65
N ARG A 573 18.86 14.97 4.72
CA ARG A 573 18.54 15.62 6.00
C ARG A 573 17.61 14.76 6.88
N ASP A 574 16.55 14.18 6.30
CA ASP A 574 15.63 13.32 7.06
C ASP A 574 16.33 12.05 7.58
N ARG A 575 17.28 11.46 6.83
CA ARG A 575 18.09 10.31 7.29
C ARG A 575 19.00 10.70 8.46
N LEU A 576 19.70 11.82 8.36
CA LEU A 576 20.52 12.32 9.46
C LEU A 576 19.69 12.54 10.73
N LEU A 577 18.48 13.13 10.59
CA LEU A 577 17.54 13.29 11.71
C LEU A 577 17.09 11.95 12.30
N GLN A 578 16.91 10.90 11.47
CA GLN A 578 16.56 9.56 11.94
C GLN A 578 17.70 8.93 12.74
N THR A 579 18.93 8.98 12.22
CA THR A 579 20.12 8.47 12.90
C THR A 579 20.34 9.20 14.23
N MET A 580 20.23 10.54 14.26
CA MET A 580 20.33 11.31 15.49
C MET A 580 19.22 10.98 16.50
N ALA A 581 17.98 10.85 16.05
CA ALA A 581 16.86 10.47 16.91
C ALA A 581 17.06 9.08 17.53
N CYS A 582 17.55 8.12 16.75
CA CYS A 582 17.87 6.77 17.21
C CYS A 582 18.98 6.74 18.26
N LYS A 583 20.07 7.49 18.04
CA LYS A 583 21.23 7.54 18.95
C LYS A 583 20.91 8.28 20.27
N SER A 584 20.00 9.29 20.23
CA SER A 584 19.56 10.07 21.38
C SER A 584 18.35 9.46 22.10
N ALA A 585 17.74 8.39 21.57
CA ALA A 585 16.59 7.74 22.18
C ALA A 585 16.95 6.87 23.40
N ILE A 586 15.97 6.66 24.28
CA ILE A 586 16.08 5.72 25.40
C ILE A 586 16.31 4.32 24.82
N LYS A 587 17.43 3.69 25.16
CA LYS A 587 17.75 2.32 24.68
C LYS A 587 16.92 1.29 25.46
N ALA A 588 16.63 0.14 24.82
CA ALA A 588 16.00 -1.00 25.48
C ALA A 588 16.81 -1.40 26.73
N GLY A 589 16.12 -1.69 27.84
CA GLY A 589 16.77 -2.04 29.11
C GLY A 589 17.16 -0.83 29.99
N MET A 590 16.94 0.41 29.56
CA MET A 590 17.13 1.58 30.42
C MET A 590 15.91 1.80 31.33
N HIS A 591 16.17 2.04 32.62
CA HIS A 591 15.13 2.46 33.54
C HIS A 591 14.64 3.87 33.21
N THR A 592 13.34 4.00 33.01
CA THR A 592 12.66 5.26 32.71
C THR A 592 11.76 5.63 33.88
N SER A 593 11.69 6.90 34.26
CA SER A 593 10.84 7.31 35.38
C SER A 593 9.35 7.09 35.05
N PRO A 594 8.50 6.73 36.05
CA PRO A 594 7.06 6.56 35.81
C PRO A 594 6.37 7.82 35.27
N ALA A 595 6.91 9.00 35.51
CA ALA A 595 6.39 10.26 34.99
C ALA A 595 6.65 10.38 33.47
N GLU A 596 7.86 10.04 33.03
CA GLU A 596 8.23 10.03 31.61
C GLU A 596 7.45 8.97 30.83
N LEU A 597 7.26 7.77 31.42
CA LEU A 597 6.44 6.72 30.81
C LEU A 597 4.99 7.18 30.62
N ARG A 598 4.40 7.87 31.59
CA ARG A 598 3.03 8.42 31.48
C ARG A 598 2.94 9.48 30.38
N ALA A 599 3.89 10.41 30.33
CA ALA A 599 3.94 11.43 29.29
C ALA A 599 4.04 10.81 27.88
N LEU A 600 4.80 9.70 27.76
CA LEU A 600 4.93 8.96 26.51
C LEU A 600 3.61 8.29 26.12
N VAL A 601 2.92 7.63 27.09
CA VAL A 601 1.61 7.00 26.88
C VAL A 601 0.56 8.03 26.44
N GLU A 602 0.51 9.21 27.04
CA GLU A 602 -0.42 10.28 26.65
C GLU A 602 -0.23 10.73 25.20
N ARG A 603 1.01 10.84 24.72
CA ARG A 603 1.31 11.21 23.33
C ARG A 603 0.98 10.09 22.33
N VAL A 604 1.14 8.83 22.74
CA VAL A 604 0.71 7.68 21.93
C VAL A 604 -0.82 7.62 21.87
N GLN A 605 -1.49 7.83 23.00
CA GLN A 605 -2.96 7.85 23.09
C GLN A 605 -3.58 9.00 22.28
N SER A 606 -2.97 10.17 22.26
CA SER A 606 -3.42 11.32 21.47
C SER A 606 -3.24 11.12 19.95
N GLY A 607 -2.55 10.07 19.53
CA GLY A 607 -2.24 9.81 18.12
C GLY A 607 -1.06 10.62 17.57
N GLU A 608 -0.38 11.43 18.40
CA GLU A 608 0.81 12.19 18.01
C GLU A 608 1.96 11.27 17.59
N ILE A 609 2.03 10.07 18.21
CA ILE A 609 3.07 9.08 17.96
C ILE A 609 2.42 7.75 17.58
N GLN A 610 2.49 7.38 16.31
CA GLN A 610 1.95 6.10 15.81
C GLN A 610 3.04 5.17 15.30
N TYR A 611 4.07 5.73 14.66
CA TYR A 611 5.18 4.99 14.06
C TYR A 611 6.50 5.61 14.45
N CYS A 612 7.54 4.79 14.65
CA CYS A 612 8.90 5.32 14.81
C CYS A 612 9.41 5.90 13.46
N PRO A 613 10.51 6.66 13.44
CA PRO A 613 11.05 7.21 12.19
C PRO A 613 11.37 6.15 11.12
N HIS A 614 11.62 4.90 11.54
CA HIS A 614 11.90 3.75 10.66
C HIS A 614 10.62 3.02 10.20
N GLY A 615 9.41 3.52 10.55
CA GLY A 615 8.13 2.96 10.12
C GLY A 615 7.62 1.78 10.97
N ARG A 616 8.25 1.45 12.11
CA ARG A 616 7.72 0.42 13.04
C ARG A 616 6.54 0.99 13.81
N PRO A 617 5.46 0.21 14.02
CA PRO A 617 4.39 0.64 14.90
C PRO A 617 4.92 0.82 16.32
N VAL A 618 4.55 1.92 16.94
CA VAL A 618 4.92 2.24 18.32
C VAL A 618 4.03 1.51 19.32
N ALA A 619 2.77 1.27 18.96
CA ALA A 619 1.82 0.59 19.81
C ALA A 619 1.06 -0.50 19.06
N VAL A 620 0.79 -1.61 19.74
CA VAL A 620 -0.01 -2.74 19.24
C VAL A 620 -1.18 -2.93 20.18
N LYS A 621 -2.39 -3.00 19.61
CA LYS A 621 -3.64 -3.28 20.33
C LYS A 621 -3.93 -4.78 20.31
N LEU A 622 -4.25 -5.34 21.46
CA LEU A 622 -4.78 -6.69 21.63
C LEU A 622 -6.19 -6.57 22.20
N SER A 623 -7.19 -6.93 21.44
CA SER A 623 -8.57 -6.95 21.92
C SER A 623 -8.79 -8.07 22.93
N ARG A 624 -9.75 -7.88 23.83
CA ARG A 624 -10.15 -8.94 24.79
C ARG A 624 -10.49 -10.25 24.05
N TYR A 625 -11.20 -10.19 22.93
CA TYR A 625 -11.53 -11.36 22.12
C TYR A 625 -10.28 -12.09 21.59
N GLU A 626 -9.28 -11.37 21.10
CA GLU A 626 -8.02 -11.98 20.63
C GLU A 626 -7.28 -12.66 21.77
N ILE A 627 -7.24 -12.05 22.95
CA ILE A 627 -6.62 -12.65 24.14
C ILE A 627 -7.36 -13.91 24.56
N GLU A 628 -8.68 -13.86 24.69
CA GLU A 628 -9.51 -15.02 25.07
C GLU A 628 -9.40 -16.16 24.05
N LYS A 629 -9.30 -15.83 22.76
CA LYS A 629 -9.05 -16.80 21.70
C LYS A 629 -7.70 -17.50 21.83
N MET A 630 -6.62 -16.78 22.24
CA MET A 630 -5.32 -17.40 22.50
C MET A 630 -5.42 -18.45 23.61
N PHE A 631 -6.27 -18.23 24.61
CA PHE A 631 -6.53 -19.18 25.71
C PHE A 631 -7.63 -20.20 25.39
N LYS A 632 -8.16 -20.23 24.14
CA LYS A 632 -9.24 -21.13 23.70
C LYS A 632 -10.51 -21.02 24.59
N ARG A 633 -10.83 -19.80 25.04
CA ARG A 633 -12.02 -19.52 25.86
C ARG A 633 -13.22 -19.06 25.02
N VAL A 634 -13.00 -18.77 23.73
CA VAL A 634 -13.98 -18.40 22.72
C VAL A 634 -13.71 -19.18 21.45
#